data_549c5be0fe569644f1f10a00061e41cf
#
_entry.id   549c5be0fe569644f1f10a00061e41cf
#
_cell.length_a   1.000
_cell.length_b   1.000
_cell.length_c   1.000
_cell.angle_alpha   90.00
_cell.angle_beta   90.00
_cell.angle_gamma   90.00
#
_symmetry.space_group_name_H-M   'P 1'
#
loop_
_entity.id
_entity.type
_entity.pdbx_description
1 polymer ?
#
loop_
_entity_poly.entity_id
_entity_poly.type
_entity_poly.pdbx_seq_one_letter_code
_entity_poly.pdbx_strand_id
1 'polypeptide(L)'
;MFWQRKKSFTDPVFAAAGGRLRRGDGAFMSGVRAAQVAEDMPHVAWALYLMVAALVSALTWASFARVDEVTKADARVVPEGREQVIASLEGGILQELFVHEGQQVEEGQDLAELDPTRFQSQQAEGETRRIALKASIARLSAEASGRALVFPPEVLAAPQVAQGEQDSYDARKRAMDEAVGANQRDIALLRRELEVSEAMSAKGLLSEIDVLHQRRQVNDLILQTQDRINRFRQDASAELAKQKTDLAQIEEQQAGRQDVLRRTVIKSPVRGLVKNIRANTLGGIVGPGSPIMEIVPIGKRTLIEAHVKPGDIGFLQVGQTAKIKLAAYDFTVYGGLEGTIESISPDVIGDVEHTGGVDATYYRVMLRVDNNTLHEKGRTLPPLPGMTGSAEVRIGERSVLNFLLRPMLKSKEAFRER
;
A
#
# COMPACT_ATOMS: atom_id res chain seq x y z
N MET A 1 -57.03 64.57 -23.72
CA MET A 1 -57.95 65.70 -23.52
C MET A 1 -57.80 66.18 -22.07
N PHE A 2 -57.70 67.51 -21.95
CA PHE A 2 -57.47 68.33 -20.75
C PHE A 2 -56.03 68.52 -20.29
N TRP A 3 -55.57 69.51 -20.84
CA TRP A 3 -54.66 70.58 -20.61
C TRP A 3 -55.08 71.44 -19.41
N GLN A 4 -54.27 71.63 -18.39
CA GLN A 4 -54.39 72.80 -17.54
C GLN A 4 -53.01 73.48 -17.38
N ARG A 5 -52.97 74.65 -17.98
CA ARG A 5 -51.98 75.73 -17.86
C ARG A 5 -51.93 76.13 -16.36
N LYS A 6 -50.77 76.05 -15.70
CA LYS A 6 -50.48 76.89 -14.51
C LYS A 6 -49.87 78.21 -14.99
N LYS A 7 -50.60 79.27 -14.74
CA LYS A 7 -50.17 80.64 -14.93
C LYS A 7 -48.95 80.94 -14.04
N SER A 8 -47.86 81.40 -14.68
CA SER A 8 -46.72 82.05 -14.03
C SER A 8 -47.15 83.41 -13.51
N PHE A 9 -47.09 83.63 -12.28
CA PHE A 9 -47.22 84.96 -11.64
C PHE A 9 -45.81 85.61 -11.78
N THR A 10 -45.62 86.40 -12.78
CA THR A 10 -44.45 87.27 -12.89
C THR A 10 -44.81 88.61 -12.25
N ASP A 11 -44.30 88.80 -11.03
CA ASP A 11 -44.34 90.12 -10.43
C ASP A 11 -43.36 91.06 -11.20
N PRO A 12 -43.83 92.19 -11.67
CA PRO A 12 -43.01 93.08 -12.52
C PRO A 12 -42.03 94.01 -11.74
N VAL A 13 -41.77 93.72 -10.45
CA VAL A 13 -40.92 94.60 -9.58
C VAL A 13 -39.46 94.13 -9.54
N PHE A 14 -39.10 93.04 -10.13
CA PHE A 14 -37.72 92.51 -10.05
C PHE A 14 -36.87 92.58 -11.30
N ALA A 15 -37.31 93.34 -12.30
CA ALA A 15 -36.56 93.48 -13.55
C ALA A 15 -35.59 94.70 -13.65
N ALA A 16 -35.24 95.30 -12.52
CA ALA A 16 -34.32 96.40 -12.53
C ALA A 16 -33.36 96.37 -11.30
N ALA A 17 -32.37 95.48 -11.32
CA ALA A 17 -31.07 95.67 -10.62
C ALA A 17 -30.11 94.58 -10.97
N GLY A 18 -29.59 94.51 -12.18
CA GLY A 18 -28.37 93.73 -12.52
C GLY A 18 -27.08 94.45 -12.04
N GLY A 19 -27.08 94.97 -10.86
CA GLY A 19 -25.91 95.60 -10.25
C GLY A 19 -25.21 94.60 -9.31
N ARG A 20 -23.97 94.25 -9.62
CA ARG A 20 -23.07 93.57 -8.70
C ARG A 20 -23.01 94.35 -7.39
N LEU A 21 -23.55 93.82 -6.30
CA LEU A 21 -23.44 94.38 -4.95
C LEU A 21 -21.98 94.58 -4.57
N ARG A 22 -21.60 95.79 -4.21
CA ARG A 22 -20.24 96.15 -3.72
C ARG A 22 -20.04 95.61 -2.27
N ARG A 23 -18.80 95.20 -2.01
CA ARG A 23 -18.39 94.82 -0.67
C ARG A 23 -18.67 95.87 0.38
N GLY A 24 -19.74 95.76 1.18
CA GLY A 24 -20.19 96.70 2.19
C GLY A 24 -21.70 96.92 2.20
N ASP A 25 -22.44 96.59 1.09
CA ASP A 25 -23.89 96.81 1.00
C ASP A 25 -24.73 95.89 1.92
N GLY A 26 -24.11 94.86 2.53
CA GLY A 26 -24.75 93.96 3.48
C GLY A 26 -25.13 94.57 4.78
N ALA A 27 -24.55 95.75 5.14
CA ALA A 27 -24.81 96.41 6.44
C ALA A 27 -26.20 97.09 6.48
N PHE A 28 -26.84 97.29 5.30
CA PHE A 28 -28.13 97.92 5.19
C PHE A 28 -29.29 97.00 4.92
N MET A 29 -29.07 95.69 4.86
CA MET A 29 -30.10 94.74 4.61
C MET A 29 -30.67 94.12 5.90
N SER A 30 -31.98 93.84 5.90
CA SER A 30 -32.59 93.12 7.02
C SER A 30 -31.91 91.69 7.20
N GLY A 31 -31.69 91.29 8.40
CA GLY A 31 -30.83 90.14 8.81
C GLY A 31 -31.06 88.86 8.02
N VAL A 32 -32.27 88.62 7.56
CA VAL A 32 -32.59 87.40 6.73
C VAL A 32 -32.04 87.53 5.31
N ARG A 33 -32.03 88.73 4.69
CA ARG A 33 -31.46 88.96 3.35
C ARG A 33 -29.92 89.03 3.39
N ALA A 34 -29.36 89.59 4.46
CA ALA A 34 -27.91 89.61 4.68
C ALA A 34 -27.35 88.18 4.79
N ALA A 35 -28.05 87.27 5.47
CA ALA A 35 -27.66 85.88 5.58
C ALA A 35 -27.70 85.14 4.23
N GLN A 36 -28.68 85.43 3.34
CA GLN A 36 -28.74 84.81 2.01
C GLN A 36 -27.64 85.30 1.04
N VAL A 37 -27.11 86.51 1.23
CA VAL A 37 -26.03 87.08 0.38
C VAL A 37 -24.64 86.72 0.93
N ALA A 38 -24.54 86.39 2.21
CA ALA A 38 -23.27 86.05 2.86
C ALA A 38 -22.81 84.58 2.59
N GLU A 39 -23.60 83.77 1.90
CA GLU A 39 -23.27 82.37 1.63
C GLU A 39 -22.63 82.09 0.25
N ASP A 40 -21.89 83.00 -0.30
CA ASP A 40 -20.96 82.65 -1.38
C ASP A 40 -19.62 82.22 -0.73
N MET A 41 -19.61 81.01 -0.19
CA MET A 41 -18.35 80.34 0.21
C MET A 41 -17.87 79.44 -0.95
N PRO A 42 -17.06 79.95 -1.88
CA PRO A 42 -16.56 79.12 -3.03
C PRO A 42 -15.72 77.96 -2.49
N HIS A 43 -15.18 78.02 -1.28
CA HIS A 43 -14.41 76.94 -0.64
C HIS A 43 -15.28 75.75 -0.22
N VAL A 44 -16.55 75.92 0.11
CA VAL A 44 -17.49 74.86 0.45
C VAL A 44 -17.86 74.05 -0.82
N ALA A 45 -18.06 74.73 -1.96
CA ALA A 45 -18.29 74.07 -3.22
C ALA A 45 -17.07 73.23 -3.66
N TRP A 46 -15.86 73.74 -3.51
CA TRP A 46 -14.63 73.00 -3.78
C TRP A 46 -14.44 71.82 -2.83
N ALA A 47 -14.76 71.93 -1.57
CA ALA A 47 -14.75 70.86 -0.60
C ALA A 47 -15.75 69.75 -0.97
N LEU A 48 -16.96 70.16 -1.43
CA LEU A 48 -17.98 69.21 -1.92
C LEU A 48 -17.49 68.46 -3.17
N TYR A 49 -16.91 69.20 -4.18
CA TYR A 49 -16.36 68.57 -5.37
C TYR A 49 -15.21 67.62 -5.05
N LEU A 50 -14.31 67.97 -4.13
CA LEU A 50 -13.24 67.11 -3.66
C LEU A 50 -13.80 65.85 -2.96
N MET A 51 -14.84 65.99 -2.13
CA MET A 51 -15.49 64.90 -1.47
C MET A 51 -16.18 63.94 -2.45
N VAL A 52 -16.88 64.50 -3.45
CA VAL A 52 -17.50 63.70 -4.55
C VAL A 52 -16.43 63.03 -5.39
N ALA A 53 -15.36 63.73 -5.72
CA ALA A 53 -14.24 63.17 -6.48
C ALA A 53 -13.54 62.03 -5.71
N ALA A 54 -13.32 62.19 -4.41
CA ALA A 54 -12.78 61.16 -3.54
C ALA A 54 -13.70 59.95 -3.41
N LEU A 55 -15.03 60.17 -3.33
CA LEU A 55 -16.04 59.10 -3.32
C LEU A 55 -16.06 58.33 -4.63
N VAL A 56 -16.06 59.03 -5.78
CA VAL A 56 -16.02 58.41 -7.09
C VAL A 56 -14.73 57.62 -7.29
N SER A 57 -13.57 58.20 -6.85
CA SER A 57 -12.29 57.50 -6.91
C SER A 57 -12.29 56.23 -6.06
N ALA A 58 -12.83 56.30 -4.82
CA ALA A 58 -12.96 55.14 -3.91
C ALA A 58 -13.87 54.06 -4.51
N LEU A 59 -15.01 54.44 -5.08
CA LEU A 59 -15.92 53.48 -5.74
C LEU A 59 -15.29 52.83 -6.98
N THR A 60 -14.57 53.64 -7.75
CA THR A 60 -13.85 53.14 -8.93
C THR A 60 -12.73 52.15 -8.46
N TRP A 61 -11.95 52.51 -7.48
CA TRP A 61 -10.95 51.65 -6.91
C TRP A 61 -11.58 50.33 -6.33
N ALA A 62 -12.67 50.43 -5.57
CA ALA A 62 -13.38 49.30 -5.00
C ALA A 62 -13.99 48.36 -6.10
N SER A 63 -14.26 48.89 -7.27
CA SER A 63 -14.72 48.09 -8.44
C SER A 63 -13.60 47.26 -9.07
N PHE A 64 -12.37 47.79 -9.08
CA PHE A 64 -11.20 47.09 -9.64
C PHE A 64 -10.43 46.29 -8.63
N ALA A 65 -10.43 46.68 -7.35
CA ALA A 65 -9.77 45.95 -6.28
C ALA A 65 -10.45 44.60 -6.06
N ARG A 66 -9.68 43.51 -6.14
CA ARG A 66 -10.15 42.13 -5.98
C ARG A 66 -9.72 41.58 -4.62
N VAL A 67 -10.62 40.86 -4.01
CA VAL A 67 -10.39 40.10 -2.77
C VAL A 67 -10.69 38.65 -3.02
N ASP A 68 -9.82 37.77 -2.54
CA ASP A 68 -10.01 36.32 -2.64
C ASP A 68 -11.22 35.89 -1.81
N GLU A 69 -12.12 35.14 -2.41
CA GLU A 69 -13.20 34.47 -1.70
C GLU A 69 -12.73 33.06 -1.31
N VAL A 70 -12.72 32.79 -0.01
CA VAL A 70 -12.27 31.51 0.55
C VAL A 70 -13.38 30.82 1.32
N THR A 71 -13.52 29.53 1.10
CA THR A 71 -14.35 28.65 1.93
C THR A 71 -13.50 28.05 3.01
N LYS A 72 -13.98 28.09 4.26
CA LYS A 72 -13.33 27.48 5.42
C LYS A 72 -13.96 26.13 5.73
N ALA A 73 -13.11 25.13 5.90
CA ALA A 73 -13.51 23.78 6.27
C ALA A 73 -12.64 23.28 7.42
N ASP A 74 -13.21 22.49 8.32
CA ASP A 74 -12.43 21.78 9.32
C ASP A 74 -11.58 20.73 8.63
N ALA A 75 -10.33 20.61 9.03
CA ALA A 75 -9.36 19.76 8.37
C ALA A 75 -8.60 18.88 9.37
N ARG A 76 -8.22 17.69 8.92
CA ARG A 76 -7.43 16.75 9.69
C ARG A 76 -6.36 16.13 8.81
N VAL A 77 -5.15 16.01 9.36
CA VAL A 77 -4.06 15.27 8.70
C VAL A 77 -4.38 13.78 8.75
N VAL A 78 -4.44 13.15 7.57
CA VAL A 78 -4.65 11.71 7.43
C VAL A 78 -3.41 11.07 6.81
N PRO A 79 -3.11 9.80 7.14
CA PRO A 79 -1.97 9.10 6.55
C PRO A 79 -2.17 8.89 5.05
N GLU A 80 -1.07 8.81 4.30
CA GLU A 80 -1.07 8.41 2.88
C GLU A 80 -1.28 6.90 2.77
N GLY A 81 -2.50 6.44 2.92
CA GLY A 81 -2.88 5.04 2.88
C GLY A 81 -3.73 4.62 4.07
N ARG A 82 -4.24 3.40 3.99
CA ARG A 82 -5.02 2.80 5.07
C ARG A 82 -4.11 2.22 6.14
N GLU A 83 -4.57 2.22 7.37
CA GLU A 83 -3.91 1.52 8.46
C GLU A 83 -3.66 0.06 8.07
N GLN A 84 -2.43 -0.41 8.29
CA GLN A 84 -2.02 -1.76 7.99
C GLN A 84 -2.17 -2.60 9.25
N VAL A 85 -3.04 -3.59 9.20
CA VAL A 85 -3.22 -4.57 10.27
C VAL A 85 -2.22 -5.70 10.06
N ILE A 86 -1.28 -5.83 10.97
CA ILE A 86 -0.28 -6.89 10.95
C ILE A 86 -0.82 -8.06 11.72
N ALA A 87 -0.94 -9.20 11.05
CA ALA A 87 -1.47 -10.44 11.60
C ALA A 87 -0.56 -11.62 11.24
N SER A 88 -0.54 -12.66 12.08
CA SER A 88 0.15 -13.90 11.76
C SER A 88 -0.79 -14.85 11.04
N LEU A 89 -0.34 -15.42 9.92
CA LEU A 89 -1.12 -16.42 9.18
C LEU A 89 -1.20 -17.75 9.92
N GLU A 90 -0.08 -18.21 10.48
CA GLU A 90 0.03 -19.50 11.14
C GLU A 90 -0.34 -19.49 12.63
N GLY A 91 -0.19 -18.32 13.27
CA GLY A 91 -0.26 -18.19 14.72
C GLY A 91 0.93 -18.85 15.42
N GLY A 92 0.93 -18.80 16.74
CA GLY A 92 2.00 -19.37 17.55
C GLY A 92 2.08 -18.73 18.94
N ILE A 93 3.15 -19.01 19.65
CA ILE A 93 3.46 -18.37 20.94
C ILE A 93 4.31 -17.15 20.65
N LEU A 94 3.94 -15.96 21.16
CA LEU A 94 4.74 -14.77 21.03
C LEU A 94 6.02 -14.90 21.87
N GLN A 95 7.17 -15.00 21.22
CA GLN A 95 8.46 -15.15 21.88
C GLN A 95 9.06 -13.80 22.25
N GLU A 96 9.09 -12.87 21.30
CA GLU A 96 9.69 -11.57 21.48
C GLU A 96 8.92 -10.48 20.69
N LEU A 97 8.94 -9.26 21.24
CA LEU A 97 8.37 -8.08 20.63
C LEU A 97 9.47 -7.02 20.53
N PHE A 98 9.84 -6.63 19.30
CA PHE A 98 10.98 -5.73 19.04
C PHE A 98 10.60 -4.25 19.03
N VAL A 99 9.30 -3.95 19.03
CA VAL A 99 8.78 -2.59 18.90
C VAL A 99 7.78 -2.26 20.00
N HIS A 100 7.58 -0.97 20.24
CA HIS A 100 6.60 -0.44 21.18
C HIS A 100 5.66 0.56 20.52
N GLU A 101 4.52 0.83 21.15
CA GLU A 101 3.56 1.80 20.63
C GLU A 101 4.18 3.20 20.51
N GLY A 102 3.87 3.87 19.40
CA GLY A 102 4.44 5.18 19.06
C GLY A 102 5.83 5.13 18.41
N GLN A 103 6.43 3.95 18.24
CA GLN A 103 7.72 3.81 17.56
C GLN A 103 7.54 3.89 16.05
N GLN A 104 8.46 4.58 15.39
CA GLN A 104 8.58 4.57 13.93
C GLN A 104 9.35 3.34 13.48
N VAL A 105 8.82 2.66 12.46
CA VAL A 105 9.40 1.45 11.86
C VAL A 105 9.61 1.65 10.35
N GLU A 106 10.64 1.01 9.83
CA GLU A 106 10.94 1.00 8.40
C GLU A 106 10.34 -0.24 7.73
N GLU A 107 10.19 -0.19 6.40
CA GLU A 107 9.75 -1.34 5.61
C GLU A 107 10.76 -2.50 5.74
N GLY A 108 10.25 -3.72 6.02
CA GLY A 108 11.06 -4.91 6.25
C GLY A 108 11.67 -5.05 7.64
N GLN A 109 11.48 -4.08 8.54
CA GLN A 109 11.95 -4.16 9.93
C GLN A 109 11.20 -5.24 10.69
N ASP A 110 11.93 -5.98 11.54
CA ASP A 110 11.36 -7.01 12.42
C ASP A 110 10.51 -6.35 13.51
N LEU A 111 9.29 -6.83 13.68
CA LEU A 111 8.30 -6.30 14.63
C LEU A 111 8.10 -7.21 15.83
N ALA A 112 7.97 -8.50 15.56
CA ALA A 112 7.74 -9.52 16.57
C ALA A 112 8.26 -10.86 16.07
N GLU A 113 8.60 -11.76 16.99
CA GLU A 113 8.99 -13.13 16.69
C GLU A 113 8.05 -14.11 17.43
N LEU A 114 7.54 -15.08 16.67
CA LEU A 114 6.82 -16.21 17.21
C LEU A 114 7.80 -17.37 17.47
N ASP A 115 7.54 -18.19 18.48
CA ASP A 115 8.35 -19.35 18.82
C ASP A 115 8.52 -20.28 17.59
N PRO A 116 9.73 -20.39 17.04
CA PRO A 116 9.99 -21.16 15.83
C PRO A 116 10.21 -22.64 16.12
N THR A 117 10.28 -23.08 17.38
CA THR A 117 10.72 -24.42 17.80
C THR A 117 9.94 -25.53 17.09
N ARG A 118 8.62 -25.41 17.03
CA ARG A 118 7.75 -26.39 16.35
C ARG A 118 8.06 -26.47 14.85
N PHE A 119 8.20 -25.32 14.20
CA PHE A 119 8.43 -25.23 12.76
C PHE A 119 9.85 -25.69 12.39
N GLN A 120 10.85 -25.35 13.23
CA GLN A 120 12.23 -25.82 13.08
C GLN A 120 12.32 -27.34 13.20
N SER A 121 11.62 -27.94 14.21
CA SER A 121 11.58 -29.39 14.38
C SER A 121 10.98 -30.09 13.16
N GLN A 122 9.88 -29.59 12.62
CA GLN A 122 9.25 -30.11 11.40
C GLN A 122 10.16 -29.99 10.18
N GLN A 123 10.92 -28.91 10.09
CA GLN A 123 11.89 -28.70 9.01
C GLN A 123 13.05 -29.69 9.14
N ALA A 124 13.61 -29.88 10.33
CA ALA A 124 14.71 -30.81 10.58
C ALA A 124 14.32 -32.27 10.30
N GLU A 125 13.09 -32.67 10.67
CA GLU A 125 12.54 -33.99 10.33
C GLU A 125 12.50 -34.19 8.81
N GLY A 126 11.93 -33.22 8.08
CA GLY A 126 11.85 -33.29 6.63
C GLY A 126 13.22 -33.32 5.96
N GLU A 127 14.20 -32.60 6.48
CA GLU A 127 15.58 -32.59 5.98
C GLU A 127 16.25 -33.95 6.18
N THR A 128 16.07 -34.55 7.34
CA THR A 128 16.57 -35.90 7.61
C THR A 128 15.99 -36.91 6.62
N ARG A 129 14.68 -36.84 6.36
CA ARG A 129 14.01 -37.72 5.40
C ARG A 129 14.48 -37.47 3.97
N ARG A 130 14.71 -36.22 3.58
CA ARG A 130 15.24 -35.82 2.28
C ARG A 130 16.62 -36.44 2.03
N ILE A 131 17.51 -36.33 3.02
CA ILE A 131 18.86 -36.92 2.96
C ILE A 131 18.78 -38.43 2.83
N ALA A 132 17.92 -39.13 3.59
CA ALA A 132 17.73 -40.55 3.49
C ALA A 132 17.24 -40.99 2.09
N LEU A 133 16.27 -40.27 1.52
CA LEU A 133 15.79 -40.53 0.17
C LEU A 133 16.89 -40.31 -0.89
N LYS A 134 17.69 -39.25 -0.78
CA LYS A 134 18.82 -39.01 -1.68
C LYS A 134 19.87 -40.13 -1.59
N ALA A 135 20.12 -40.65 -0.41
CA ALA A 135 21.05 -41.76 -0.21
C ALA A 135 20.53 -43.04 -0.86
N SER A 136 19.27 -43.40 -0.64
CA SER A 136 18.66 -44.59 -1.25
C SER A 136 18.54 -44.47 -2.78
N ILE A 137 18.25 -43.27 -3.30
CA ILE A 137 18.25 -42.97 -4.76
C ILE A 137 19.66 -43.20 -5.36
N ALA A 138 20.70 -42.76 -4.67
CA ALA A 138 22.07 -42.98 -5.14
C ALA A 138 22.41 -44.46 -5.21
N ARG A 139 22.05 -45.24 -4.20
CA ARG A 139 22.20 -46.71 -4.16
C ARG A 139 21.42 -47.38 -5.32
N LEU A 140 20.11 -47.10 -5.41
CA LEU A 140 19.25 -47.69 -6.39
C LEU A 140 19.67 -47.31 -7.84
N SER A 141 20.16 -46.10 -8.03
CA SER A 141 20.71 -45.67 -9.33
C SER A 141 21.97 -46.46 -9.71
N ALA A 142 22.86 -46.74 -8.73
CA ALA A 142 24.03 -47.60 -8.96
C ALA A 142 23.63 -49.03 -9.29
N GLU A 143 22.67 -49.60 -8.55
CA GLU A 143 22.15 -50.95 -8.77
C GLU A 143 21.50 -51.11 -10.17
N ALA A 144 20.62 -50.15 -10.54
CA ALA A 144 19.90 -50.17 -11.83
C ALA A 144 20.85 -50.00 -13.03
N SER A 145 21.86 -49.09 -12.90
CA SER A 145 22.79 -48.80 -13.99
C SER A 145 24.00 -49.72 -14.05
N GLY A 146 24.29 -50.42 -12.94
CA GLY A 146 25.51 -51.24 -12.80
C GLY A 146 26.80 -50.39 -12.61
N ARG A 147 26.67 -49.12 -12.29
CA ARG A 147 27.79 -48.20 -12.02
C ARG A 147 28.22 -48.27 -10.57
N ALA A 148 29.40 -47.69 -10.25
CA ALA A 148 29.83 -47.56 -8.88
C ALA A 148 28.90 -46.61 -8.08
N LEU A 149 28.69 -46.92 -6.82
CA LEU A 149 27.91 -46.08 -5.91
C LEU A 149 28.67 -44.76 -5.65
N VAL A 150 28.04 -43.62 -5.90
CA VAL A 150 28.55 -42.28 -5.59
C VAL A 150 27.45 -41.51 -4.86
N PHE A 151 27.74 -41.10 -3.64
CA PHE A 151 26.82 -40.29 -2.85
C PHE A 151 26.97 -38.80 -3.16
N PRO A 152 25.85 -38.05 -3.18
CA PRO A 152 25.89 -36.59 -3.19
C PRO A 152 26.58 -36.01 -1.94
N PRO A 153 27.16 -34.79 -2.02
CA PRO A 153 27.86 -34.19 -0.88
C PRO A 153 27.00 -34.02 0.38
N GLU A 154 25.69 -33.77 0.21
CA GLU A 154 24.72 -33.67 1.29
C GLU A 154 24.58 -35.00 2.09
N VAL A 155 24.60 -36.13 1.40
CA VAL A 155 24.56 -37.47 2.02
C VAL A 155 25.88 -37.79 2.74
N LEU A 156 27.01 -37.38 2.17
CA LEU A 156 28.30 -37.55 2.80
C LEU A 156 28.44 -36.75 4.10
N ALA A 157 27.72 -35.62 4.23
CA ALA A 157 27.64 -34.89 5.50
C ALA A 157 26.86 -35.64 6.60
N ALA A 158 26.12 -36.69 6.24
CA ALA A 158 25.38 -37.57 7.18
C ALA A 158 25.94 -39.00 7.16
N PRO A 159 27.10 -39.26 7.79
CA PRO A 159 27.86 -40.50 7.63
C PRO A 159 27.10 -41.76 8.04
N GLN A 160 26.21 -41.68 9.02
CA GLN A 160 25.40 -42.82 9.44
C GLN A 160 24.43 -43.30 8.32
N VAL A 161 23.79 -42.36 7.61
CA VAL A 161 22.90 -42.65 6.50
C VAL A 161 23.68 -43.20 5.31
N ALA A 162 24.82 -42.56 4.99
CA ALA A 162 25.68 -43.00 3.90
C ALA A 162 26.21 -44.42 4.13
N GLN A 163 26.66 -44.71 5.32
CA GLN A 163 27.18 -46.03 5.68
C GLN A 163 26.10 -47.11 5.63
N GLY A 164 24.89 -46.86 6.17
CA GLY A 164 23.79 -47.82 6.11
C GLY A 164 23.39 -48.16 4.66
N GLU A 165 23.35 -47.17 3.76
CA GLU A 165 23.04 -47.43 2.35
C GLU A 165 24.22 -48.08 1.59
N GLN A 166 25.48 -47.76 1.96
CA GLN A 166 26.66 -48.46 1.46
C GLN A 166 26.65 -49.95 1.84
N ASP A 167 26.41 -50.26 3.12
CA ASP A 167 26.34 -51.63 3.60
C ASP A 167 25.24 -52.43 2.89
N SER A 168 24.08 -51.79 2.69
CA SER A 168 22.96 -52.36 1.93
C SER A 168 23.32 -52.63 0.48
N TYR A 169 23.98 -51.67 -0.22
CA TYR A 169 24.49 -51.82 -1.58
C TYR A 169 25.43 -53.01 -1.67
N ASP A 170 26.44 -53.05 -0.80
CA ASP A 170 27.46 -54.12 -0.81
C ASP A 170 26.88 -55.49 -0.50
N ALA A 171 25.91 -55.60 0.38
CA ALA A 171 25.21 -56.87 0.67
C ALA A 171 24.40 -57.37 -0.52
N ARG A 172 23.61 -56.50 -1.15
CA ARG A 172 22.78 -56.85 -2.33
C ARG A 172 23.64 -57.17 -3.53
N LYS A 173 24.72 -56.39 -3.74
CA LYS A 173 25.66 -56.66 -4.84
C LYS A 173 26.39 -58.00 -4.64
N ARG A 174 26.89 -58.27 -3.44
CA ARG A 174 27.52 -59.58 -3.15
C ARG A 174 26.57 -60.74 -3.41
N ALA A 175 25.34 -60.69 -2.91
CA ALA A 175 24.34 -61.73 -3.17
C ALA A 175 24.07 -61.96 -4.69
N MET A 176 24.02 -60.87 -5.46
CA MET A 176 23.85 -60.93 -6.90
C MET A 176 25.09 -61.52 -7.59
N ASP A 177 26.28 -61.04 -7.26
CA ASP A 177 27.54 -61.51 -7.85
C ASP A 177 27.82 -62.95 -7.52
N GLU A 178 27.52 -63.44 -6.29
CA GLU A 178 27.63 -64.85 -5.87
C GLU A 178 26.68 -65.75 -6.68
N ALA A 179 25.41 -65.32 -6.86
CA ALA A 179 24.43 -66.09 -7.62
C ALA A 179 24.78 -66.19 -9.11
N VAL A 180 25.24 -65.04 -9.69
CA VAL A 180 25.70 -65.03 -11.10
C VAL A 180 26.97 -65.87 -11.26
N GLY A 181 27.91 -65.75 -10.32
CA GLY A 181 29.17 -66.53 -10.32
C GLY A 181 28.92 -68.03 -10.17
N ALA A 182 27.92 -68.46 -9.40
CA ALA A 182 27.53 -69.89 -9.31
C ALA A 182 27.02 -70.38 -10.67
N ASN A 183 26.07 -69.69 -11.25
CA ASN A 183 25.53 -70.03 -12.60
C ASN A 183 26.63 -70.04 -13.68
N GLN A 184 27.58 -69.12 -13.63
CA GLN A 184 28.70 -69.09 -14.60
C GLN A 184 29.61 -70.30 -14.46
N ARG A 185 29.86 -70.78 -13.23
CA ARG A 185 30.62 -72.04 -13.01
C ARG A 185 29.87 -73.24 -13.60
N ASP A 186 28.57 -73.32 -13.37
CA ASP A 186 27.73 -74.40 -13.89
C ASP A 186 27.69 -74.36 -15.42
N ILE A 187 27.54 -73.18 -16.04
CA ILE A 187 27.63 -73.01 -17.47
C ILE A 187 28.99 -73.49 -18.02
N ALA A 188 30.09 -73.17 -17.32
CA ALA A 188 31.42 -73.61 -17.73
C ALA A 188 31.62 -75.13 -17.70
N LEU A 189 31.05 -75.79 -16.67
CA LEU A 189 31.05 -77.23 -16.55
C LEU A 189 30.22 -77.87 -17.69
N LEU A 190 28.99 -77.43 -17.87
CA LEU A 190 28.09 -77.94 -18.95
C LEU A 190 28.66 -77.67 -20.33
N ARG A 191 29.38 -76.60 -20.56
CA ARG A 191 30.06 -76.39 -21.87
C ARG A 191 31.18 -77.35 -22.12
N ARG A 192 31.94 -77.75 -21.12
CA ARG A 192 32.97 -78.79 -21.25
C ARG A 192 32.36 -80.18 -21.56
N GLU A 193 31.27 -80.46 -20.85
CA GLU A 193 30.50 -81.74 -21.15
C GLU A 193 29.96 -81.77 -22.56
N LEU A 194 29.41 -80.62 -23.02
CA LEU A 194 28.91 -80.46 -24.37
C LEU A 194 30.00 -80.64 -25.42
N GLU A 195 31.20 -80.08 -25.22
CA GLU A 195 32.35 -80.24 -26.11
C GLU A 195 32.79 -81.67 -26.27
N VAL A 196 32.84 -82.47 -25.17
CA VAL A 196 33.16 -83.86 -25.15
C VAL A 196 32.06 -84.62 -25.89
N SER A 197 30.79 -84.36 -25.69
CA SER A 197 29.63 -84.98 -26.30
C SER A 197 29.57 -84.75 -27.81
N GLU A 198 29.88 -83.50 -28.25
CA GLU A 198 30.01 -83.13 -29.66
C GLU A 198 31.14 -83.90 -30.32
N ALA A 199 32.30 -84.05 -29.67
CA ALA A 199 33.40 -84.85 -30.21
C ALA A 199 33.09 -86.37 -30.31
N MET A 200 32.31 -86.91 -29.36
CA MET A 200 31.83 -88.28 -29.40
C MET A 200 30.77 -88.49 -30.51
N SER A 201 29.82 -87.56 -30.65
CA SER A 201 28.77 -87.60 -31.68
C SER A 201 29.38 -87.57 -33.08
N ALA A 202 30.41 -86.71 -33.29
CA ALA A 202 31.16 -86.66 -34.55
C ALA A 202 31.85 -88.01 -34.93
N LYS A 203 32.12 -88.86 -33.91
CA LYS A 203 32.66 -90.19 -34.09
C LYS A 203 31.53 -91.32 -34.21
N GLY A 204 30.24 -90.93 -34.16
CA GLY A 204 29.13 -91.82 -34.17
C GLY A 204 28.90 -92.58 -32.87
N LEU A 205 29.54 -92.15 -31.73
CA LEU A 205 29.48 -92.85 -30.44
C LEU A 205 28.37 -92.31 -29.51
N LEU A 206 27.75 -91.16 -29.87
CA LEU A 206 26.67 -90.56 -29.12
C LEU A 206 25.58 -90.05 -30.09
N SER A 207 24.31 -89.97 -29.59
CA SER A 207 23.18 -89.51 -30.39
C SER A 207 23.22 -87.97 -30.54
N GLU A 208 22.92 -87.48 -31.73
CA GLU A 208 22.79 -86.02 -31.95
C GLU A 208 21.70 -85.37 -31.08
N ILE A 209 20.64 -86.16 -30.74
CA ILE A 209 19.56 -85.72 -29.90
C ILE A 209 20.09 -85.36 -28.49
N ASP A 210 21.02 -86.14 -27.94
CA ASP A 210 21.61 -85.94 -26.64
C ASP A 210 22.47 -84.66 -26.64
N VAL A 211 23.24 -84.43 -27.70
CA VAL A 211 24.01 -83.18 -27.86
C VAL A 211 23.08 -81.96 -27.95
N LEU A 212 21.95 -82.07 -28.68
CA LEU A 212 20.96 -81.03 -28.75
C LEU A 212 20.33 -80.73 -27.34
N HIS A 213 20.06 -81.74 -26.51
CA HIS A 213 19.57 -81.58 -25.16
C HIS A 213 20.55 -80.83 -24.28
N GLN A 214 21.83 -81.25 -24.31
CA GLN A 214 22.88 -80.56 -23.55
C GLN A 214 23.05 -79.11 -24.03
N ARG A 215 23.01 -78.82 -25.32
CA ARG A 215 23.09 -77.46 -25.85
C ARG A 215 21.90 -76.61 -25.37
N ARG A 216 20.68 -77.14 -25.31
CA ARG A 216 19.52 -76.45 -24.73
C ARG A 216 19.74 -76.17 -23.28
N GLN A 217 20.23 -77.10 -22.47
CA GLN A 217 20.49 -76.95 -21.06
C GLN A 217 21.51 -75.78 -20.77
N VAL A 218 22.58 -75.67 -21.56
CA VAL A 218 23.53 -74.54 -21.50
C VAL A 218 22.82 -73.24 -21.83
N ASN A 219 22.03 -73.19 -22.91
CA ASN A 219 21.31 -71.98 -23.30
C ASN A 219 20.26 -71.56 -22.26
N ASP A 220 19.52 -72.54 -21.67
CA ASP A 220 18.53 -72.22 -20.61
C ASP A 220 19.19 -71.61 -19.36
N LEU A 221 20.37 -72.10 -18.99
CA LEU A 221 21.09 -71.56 -17.82
C LEU A 221 21.67 -70.17 -18.10
N ILE A 222 22.09 -69.91 -19.36
CA ILE A 222 22.52 -68.55 -19.78
C ILE A 222 21.33 -67.59 -19.73
N LEU A 223 20.15 -67.99 -20.26
CA LEU A 223 18.95 -67.18 -20.21
C LEU A 223 18.49 -66.93 -18.78
N GLN A 224 18.53 -67.94 -17.87
CA GLN A 224 18.19 -67.76 -16.47
C GLN A 224 19.14 -66.75 -15.78
N THR A 225 20.43 -66.81 -16.09
CA THR A 225 21.39 -65.88 -15.56
C THR A 225 21.10 -64.43 -16.03
N GLN A 226 20.83 -64.28 -17.32
CA GLN A 226 20.48 -62.99 -17.89
C GLN A 226 19.15 -62.44 -17.31
N ASP A 227 18.15 -63.29 -17.17
CA ASP A 227 16.87 -62.95 -16.56
C ASP A 227 17.02 -62.47 -15.12
N ARG A 228 17.86 -63.13 -14.30
CA ARG A 228 18.17 -62.73 -12.95
C ARG A 228 18.81 -61.36 -12.88
N ILE A 229 19.77 -61.05 -13.75
CA ILE A 229 20.39 -59.71 -13.87
C ILE A 229 19.35 -58.67 -14.26
N ASN A 230 18.51 -59.00 -15.23
CA ASN A 230 17.49 -58.08 -15.72
C ASN A 230 16.43 -57.81 -14.65
N ARG A 231 15.97 -58.82 -13.91
CA ARG A 231 15.03 -58.65 -12.78
C ARG A 231 15.62 -57.76 -11.70
N PHE A 232 16.85 -57.99 -11.27
CA PHE A 232 17.52 -57.19 -10.29
C PHE A 232 17.57 -55.71 -10.66
N ARG A 233 17.92 -55.42 -11.95
CA ARG A 233 17.95 -54.05 -12.47
C ARG A 233 16.54 -53.44 -12.59
N GLN A 234 15.56 -54.24 -12.98
CA GLN A 234 14.17 -53.83 -13.11
C GLN A 234 13.58 -53.46 -11.74
N ASP A 235 13.80 -54.28 -10.74
CA ASP A 235 13.35 -54.04 -9.35
C ASP A 235 13.99 -52.77 -8.81
N ALA A 236 15.31 -52.61 -9.00
CA ALA A 236 16.02 -51.41 -8.59
C ALA A 236 15.51 -50.14 -9.34
N SER A 237 15.17 -50.27 -10.63
CA SER A 237 14.63 -49.15 -11.44
C SER A 237 13.23 -48.77 -11.00
N ALA A 238 12.36 -49.75 -10.68
CA ALA A 238 11.00 -49.53 -10.22
C ALA A 238 11.01 -48.79 -8.85
N GLU A 239 11.85 -49.27 -7.92
CA GLU A 239 12.01 -48.64 -6.60
C GLU A 239 12.64 -47.25 -6.74
N LEU A 240 13.64 -47.09 -7.63
CA LEU A 240 14.24 -45.77 -7.93
C LEU A 240 13.21 -44.77 -8.42
N ALA A 241 12.28 -45.16 -9.30
CA ALA A 241 11.21 -44.29 -9.78
C ALA A 241 10.31 -43.84 -8.65
N LYS A 242 9.93 -44.76 -7.75
CA LYS A 242 9.13 -44.45 -6.56
C LYS A 242 9.86 -43.47 -5.61
N GLN A 243 11.12 -43.77 -5.26
CA GLN A 243 11.92 -42.93 -4.34
C GLN A 243 12.15 -41.51 -4.92
N LYS A 244 12.30 -41.38 -6.25
CA LYS A 244 12.38 -40.07 -6.88
C LYS A 244 11.08 -39.27 -6.76
N THR A 245 9.92 -39.93 -6.89
CA THR A 245 8.62 -39.29 -6.68
C THR A 245 8.46 -38.85 -5.24
N ASP A 246 8.83 -39.70 -4.28
CA ASP A 246 8.78 -39.40 -2.85
C ASP A 246 9.73 -38.23 -2.50
N LEU A 247 10.92 -38.18 -3.12
CA LEU A 247 11.86 -37.07 -2.94
C LEU A 247 11.27 -35.76 -3.46
N ALA A 248 10.71 -35.76 -4.67
CA ALA A 248 10.07 -34.55 -5.23
C ALA A 248 8.94 -34.02 -4.34
N GLN A 249 8.13 -34.93 -3.77
CA GLN A 249 7.08 -34.55 -2.82
C GLN A 249 7.65 -33.94 -1.53
N ILE A 250 8.72 -34.50 -0.98
CA ILE A 250 9.38 -33.98 0.22
C ILE A 250 10.03 -32.63 -0.06
N GLU A 251 10.68 -32.45 -1.20
CA GLU A 251 11.30 -31.17 -1.59
C GLU A 251 10.26 -30.06 -1.71
N GLU A 252 9.09 -30.33 -2.29
CA GLU A 252 7.97 -29.38 -2.35
C GLU A 252 7.43 -29.04 -0.96
N GLN A 253 7.24 -30.05 -0.09
CA GLN A 253 6.82 -29.82 1.28
C GLN A 253 7.84 -28.99 2.07
N GLN A 254 9.14 -29.21 1.85
CA GLN A 254 10.21 -28.46 2.49
C GLN A 254 10.20 -26.98 2.10
N ALA A 255 9.94 -26.65 0.83
CA ALA A 255 9.79 -25.29 0.38
C ALA A 255 8.68 -24.55 1.15
N GLY A 256 7.51 -25.19 1.28
CA GLY A 256 6.39 -24.66 2.09
C GLY A 256 6.74 -24.49 3.57
N ARG A 257 7.40 -25.47 4.20
CA ARG A 257 7.83 -25.39 5.60
C ARG A 257 8.85 -24.28 5.86
N GLN A 258 9.77 -24.08 4.93
CA GLN A 258 10.74 -22.99 5.00
C GLN A 258 10.08 -21.62 4.93
N ASP A 259 9.04 -21.49 4.11
CA ASP A 259 8.26 -20.25 4.02
C ASP A 259 7.49 -19.97 5.32
N VAL A 260 6.86 -20.99 5.92
CA VAL A 260 6.23 -20.90 7.25
C VAL A 260 7.25 -20.45 8.30
N LEU A 261 8.44 -21.05 8.32
CA LEU A 261 9.50 -20.68 9.26
C LEU A 261 9.95 -19.21 9.07
N ARG A 262 10.06 -18.73 7.82
CA ARG A 262 10.37 -17.31 7.58
C ARG A 262 9.30 -16.38 8.13
N ARG A 263 8.02 -16.79 8.09
CA ARG A 263 6.89 -16.00 8.60
C ARG A 263 6.75 -16.02 10.13
N THR A 264 7.55 -16.80 10.86
CA THR A 264 7.60 -16.67 12.34
C THR A 264 8.19 -15.33 12.76
N VAL A 265 9.09 -14.73 11.96
CA VAL A 265 9.55 -13.36 12.13
C VAL A 265 8.61 -12.45 11.37
N ILE A 266 7.84 -11.66 12.10
CA ILE A 266 6.84 -10.76 11.56
C ILE A 266 7.50 -9.43 11.26
N LYS A 267 7.38 -8.98 9.99
CA LYS A 267 8.03 -7.78 9.47
C LYS A 267 7.03 -6.72 9.08
N SER A 268 7.45 -5.46 9.13
CA SER A 268 6.65 -4.35 8.65
C SER A 268 6.57 -4.33 7.12
N PRO A 269 5.36 -4.29 6.52
CA PRO A 269 5.19 -4.18 5.08
C PRO A 269 5.42 -2.75 4.57
N VAL A 270 5.43 -1.75 5.46
CA VAL A 270 5.52 -0.33 5.12
C VAL A 270 6.31 0.42 6.18
N ARG A 271 6.88 1.56 5.78
CA ARG A 271 7.38 2.54 6.73
C ARG A 271 6.21 3.22 7.43
N GLY A 272 6.18 3.23 8.78
CA GLY A 272 5.05 3.78 9.51
C GLY A 272 5.29 3.93 11.00
N LEU A 273 4.22 4.32 11.71
CA LEU A 273 4.17 4.45 13.15
C LEU A 273 3.34 3.30 13.74
N VAL A 274 3.87 2.61 14.71
CA VAL A 274 3.13 1.57 15.46
C VAL A 274 2.04 2.26 16.30
N LYS A 275 0.77 1.97 16.00
CA LYS A 275 -0.38 2.63 16.63
C LYS A 275 -0.91 1.87 17.83
N ASN A 276 -1.09 0.56 17.68
CA ASN A 276 -1.75 -0.28 18.65
C ASN A 276 -1.15 -1.69 18.62
N ILE A 277 -0.71 -2.21 19.76
CA ILE A 277 -0.20 -3.57 19.91
C ILE A 277 -1.22 -4.39 20.68
N ARG A 278 -1.91 -5.29 19.98
CA ARG A 278 -2.97 -6.14 20.56
C ARG A 278 -2.38 -7.35 21.28
N ALA A 279 -1.31 -7.94 20.73
CA ALA A 279 -0.59 -9.05 21.33
C ALA A 279 0.64 -8.50 22.07
N ASN A 280 0.49 -8.20 23.36
CA ASN A 280 1.52 -7.57 24.20
C ASN A 280 2.07 -8.52 25.29
N THR A 281 1.55 -9.75 25.40
CA THR A 281 1.95 -10.70 26.43
C THR A 281 2.97 -11.67 25.87
N LEU A 282 4.23 -11.59 26.33
CA LEU A 282 5.25 -12.59 25.98
C LEU A 282 4.84 -13.97 26.52
N GLY A 283 5.01 -15.00 25.71
CA GLY A 283 4.49 -16.35 26.00
C GLY A 283 2.99 -16.51 25.71
N GLY A 284 2.29 -15.45 25.32
CA GLY A 284 0.88 -15.49 24.94
C GLY A 284 0.66 -16.19 23.60
N ILE A 285 -0.51 -16.81 23.44
CA ILE A 285 -0.88 -17.50 22.20
C ILE A 285 -1.55 -16.49 21.25
N VAL A 286 -0.98 -16.38 20.06
CA VAL A 286 -1.55 -15.64 18.93
C VAL A 286 -2.22 -16.64 18.00
N GLY A 287 -3.53 -16.48 17.78
CA GLY A 287 -4.27 -17.36 16.87
C GLY A 287 -3.95 -17.08 15.37
N PRO A 288 -4.17 -18.06 14.49
CA PRO A 288 -4.06 -17.85 13.05
C PRO A 288 -5.00 -16.72 12.58
N GLY A 289 -4.51 -15.78 11.80
CA GLY A 289 -5.25 -14.61 11.31
C GLY A 289 -5.52 -13.53 12.37
N SER A 290 -5.10 -13.74 13.63
CA SER A 290 -5.29 -12.74 14.68
C SER A 290 -4.41 -11.52 14.47
N PRO A 291 -4.93 -10.30 14.63
CA PRO A 291 -4.13 -9.09 14.56
C PRO A 291 -3.18 -8.98 15.75
N ILE A 292 -1.92 -8.71 15.45
CA ILE A 292 -0.85 -8.51 16.44
C ILE A 292 -0.68 -7.04 16.75
N MET A 293 -0.60 -6.21 15.70
CA MET A 293 -0.47 -4.76 15.82
C MET A 293 -1.01 -4.04 14.59
N GLU A 294 -1.16 -2.73 14.72
CA GLU A 294 -1.60 -1.84 13.65
C GLU A 294 -0.50 -0.82 13.35
N ILE A 295 -0.20 -0.61 12.07
CA ILE A 295 0.80 0.36 11.63
C ILE A 295 0.12 1.41 10.77
N VAL A 296 0.32 2.68 11.14
CA VAL A 296 -0.11 3.84 10.35
C VAL A 296 1.03 4.20 9.41
N PRO A 297 0.87 4.07 8.09
CA PRO A 297 1.92 4.38 7.15
C PRO A 297 2.28 5.88 7.19
N ILE A 298 3.58 6.18 7.16
CA ILE A 298 4.11 7.53 7.01
C ILE A 298 4.60 7.65 5.58
N GLY A 299 3.79 8.29 4.73
CA GLY A 299 4.11 8.55 3.34
C GLY A 299 5.06 9.73 3.15
N LYS A 300 5.56 9.88 1.94
CA LYS A 300 6.35 11.06 1.53
C LYS A 300 5.47 12.31 1.36
N ARG A 301 4.16 12.13 1.23
CA ARG A 301 3.17 13.19 1.01
C ARG A 301 2.23 13.26 2.19
N THR A 302 1.82 14.47 2.53
CA THR A 302 0.79 14.69 3.55
C THR A 302 -0.55 14.85 2.86
N LEU A 303 -1.49 13.99 3.23
CA LEU A 303 -2.89 14.12 2.85
C LEU A 303 -3.67 14.78 3.99
N ILE A 304 -4.58 15.65 3.63
CA ILE A 304 -5.44 16.36 4.58
C ILE A 304 -6.87 16.17 4.15
N GLU A 305 -7.65 15.61 5.04
CA GLU A 305 -9.09 15.49 4.88
C GLU A 305 -9.77 16.74 5.39
N ALA A 306 -10.49 17.44 4.51
CA ALA A 306 -11.26 18.63 4.84
C ALA A 306 -12.76 18.31 4.78
N HIS A 307 -13.50 18.76 5.79
CA HIS A 307 -14.94 18.59 5.91
C HIS A 307 -15.65 19.84 5.43
N VAL A 308 -16.12 19.83 4.19
CA VAL A 308 -16.76 20.97 3.56
C VAL A 308 -18.27 20.90 3.70
N LYS A 309 -18.88 22.03 4.02
CA LYS A 309 -20.35 22.12 4.14
C LYS A 309 -21.02 21.93 2.78
N PRO A 310 -22.23 21.31 2.72
CA PRO A 310 -22.95 21.08 1.47
C PRO A 310 -23.21 22.35 0.66
N GLY A 311 -23.40 23.50 1.33
CA GLY A 311 -23.63 24.78 0.66
C GLY A 311 -22.44 25.33 -0.14
N ASP A 312 -21.22 24.86 0.18
CA ASP A 312 -19.98 25.39 -0.41
C ASP A 312 -19.39 24.46 -1.49
N ILE A 313 -19.83 23.20 -1.53
CA ILE A 313 -19.26 22.16 -2.40
C ILE A 313 -19.38 22.49 -3.88
N GLY A 314 -20.47 23.17 -4.28
CA GLY A 314 -20.72 23.52 -5.68
C GLY A 314 -19.68 24.47 -6.31
N PHE A 315 -18.86 25.09 -5.49
CA PHE A 315 -17.79 26.02 -5.92
C PHE A 315 -16.41 25.38 -5.93
N LEU A 316 -16.28 24.14 -5.45
CA LEU A 316 -15.00 23.44 -5.34
C LEU A 316 -14.74 22.59 -6.58
N GLN A 317 -13.50 22.61 -7.04
CA GLN A 317 -13.03 21.81 -8.17
C GLN A 317 -11.69 21.18 -7.85
N VAL A 318 -11.47 19.97 -8.37
CA VAL A 318 -10.17 19.30 -8.29
C VAL A 318 -9.09 20.18 -8.94
N GLY A 319 -7.95 20.30 -8.25
CA GLY A 319 -6.82 21.13 -8.68
C GLY A 319 -6.82 22.55 -8.11
N GLN A 320 -7.87 23.01 -7.40
CA GLN A 320 -7.85 24.30 -6.71
C GLN A 320 -6.85 24.30 -5.57
N THR A 321 -6.24 25.46 -5.31
CA THR A 321 -5.29 25.66 -4.23
C THR A 321 -6.01 25.90 -2.90
N ALA A 322 -5.47 25.32 -1.85
CA ALA A 322 -5.96 25.49 -0.48
C ALA A 322 -4.81 25.86 0.45
N LYS A 323 -5.08 26.70 1.42
CA LYS A 323 -4.16 27.05 2.50
C LYS A 323 -4.62 26.37 3.78
N ILE A 324 -3.76 25.52 4.34
CA ILE A 324 -4.07 24.71 5.51
C ILE A 324 -3.35 25.29 6.73
N LYS A 325 -4.11 25.51 7.79
CA LYS A 325 -3.65 26.03 9.09
C LYS A 325 -3.83 24.93 10.13
N LEU A 326 -2.73 24.36 10.61
CA LEU A 326 -2.75 23.32 11.64
C LEU A 326 -2.92 23.96 13.02
N ALA A 327 -3.81 23.40 13.84
CA ALA A 327 -4.05 23.92 15.19
C ALA A 327 -2.84 23.73 16.14
N ALA A 328 -1.99 22.74 15.86
CA ALA A 328 -0.78 22.47 16.64
C ALA A 328 0.32 23.51 16.45
N TYR A 329 0.25 24.32 15.40
CA TYR A 329 1.28 25.32 15.07
C TYR A 329 0.65 26.70 14.88
N ASP A 330 1.24 27.71 15.52
CA ASP A 330 0.75 29.09 15.39
C ASP A 330 0.95 29.57 13.93
N PHE A 331 -0.17 29.78 13.24
CA PHE A 331 -0.19 30.23 11.86
C PHE A 331 0.54 31.57 11.63
N THR A 332 0.55 32.46 12.62
CA THR A 332 1.20 33.76 12.49
C THR A 332 2.71 33.68 12.52
N VAL A 333 3.25 32.62 13.11
CA VAL A 333 4.69 32.37 13.25
C VAL A 333 5.19 31.40 12.16
N TYR A 334 4.48 30.30 11.94
CA TYR A 334 4.93 29.21 11.09
C TYR A 334 4.34 29.24 9.67
N GLY A 335 3.33 30.10 9.45
CA GLY A 335 2.59 30.13 8.19
C GLY A 335 1.60 28.98 8.05
N GLY A 336 1.09 28.77 6.84
CA GLY A 336 0.20 27.67 6.49
C GLY A 336 0.83 26.76 5.45
N LEU A 337 0.40 25.51 5.42
CA LEU A 337 0.75 24.58 4.36
C LEU A 337 -0.06 24.92 3.10
N GLU A 338 0.59 24.88 1.96
CA GLU A 338 -0.07 25.02 0.66
C GLU A 338 -0.33 23.64 0.09
N GLY A 339 -1.56 23.43 -0.36
CA GLY A 339 -1.99 22.18 -0.94
C GLY A 339 -2.95 22.39 -2.08
N THR A 340 -3.26 21.31 -2.78
CA THR A 340 -4.21 21.27 -3.89
C THR A 340 -5.28 20.24 -3.63
N ILE A 341 -6.51 20.51 -4.11
CA ILE A 341 -7.61 19.53 -4.04
C ILE A 341 -7.27 18.35 -4.97
N GLU A 342 -7.11 17.16 -4.38
CA GLU A 342 -6.86 15.92 -5.12
C GLU A 342 -8.16 15.23 -5.50
N SER A 343 -9.11 15.14 -4.57
CA SER A 343 -10.41 14.52 -4.83
C SER A 343 -11.50 15.07 -3.93
N ILE A 344 -12.74 14.98 -4.39
CA ILE A 344 -13.95 15.38 -3.69
C ILE A 344 -14.85 14.14 -3.62
N SER A 345 -15.37 13.82 -2.42
CA SER A 345 -16.31 12.71 -2.25
C SER A 345 -17.56 12.96 -3.10
N PRO A 346 -18.08 11.96 -3.84
CA PRO A 346 -19.30 12.10 -4.61
C PRO A 346 -20.55 12.15 -3.72
N ASP A 347 -20.45 11.74 -2.47
CA ASP A 347 -21.57 11.63 -1.55
C ASP A 347 -21.31 12.35 -0.23
N VAL A 348 -22.39 12.73 0.43
CA VAL A 348 -22.40 13.40 1.74
C VAL A 348 -22.15 12.36 2.84
N ILE A 349 -21.26 12.69 3.75
CA ILE A 349 -20.93 11.87 4.90
C ILE A 349 -21.56 12.52 6.14
N GLY A 350 -22.18 11.73 6.99
CA GLY A 350 -22.82 12.14 8.22
C GLY A 350 -24.21 11.55 8.36
N ASP A 351 -24.67 11.36 9.60
CA ASP A 351 -25.93 10.72 9.91
C ASP A 351 -26.98 11.79 10.17
N VAL A 352 -27.85 11.98 9.20
CA VAL A 352 -28.96 12.96 9.27
C VAL A 352 -30.01 12.57 10.33
N GLU A 353 -30.08 11.24 10.66
CA GLU A 353 -31.14 10.71 11.54
C GLU A 353 -30.77 10.80 13.03
N HIS A 354 -29.51 10.82 13.42
CA HIS A 354 -29.12 10.73 14.84
C HIS A 354 -28.63 12.07 15.46
N THR A 355 -28.34 13.07 14.66
CA THR A 355 -27.89 14.40 15.14
C THR A 355 -28.76 15.47 14.48
N GLY A 356 -29.86 15.83 15.08
CA GLY A 356 -30.91 16.72 14.57
C GLY A 356 -30.49 18.12 14.12
N GLY A 357 -29.46 18.27 13.29
CA GLY A 357 -29.00 19.54 12.72
C GLY A 357 -28.34 19.37 11.35
N VAL A 358 -28.60 20.36 10.50
CA VAL A 358 -28.02 20.48 9.13
C VAL A 358 -26.48 20.58 9.16
N ASP A 359 -25.87 20.79 10.32
CA ASP A 359 -24.41 20.91 10.52
C ASP A 359 -23.69 19.55 10.68
N ALA A 360 -24.43 18.43 10.70
CA ALA A 360 -23.86 17.10 10.86
C ALA A 360 -23.40 16.45 9.55
N THR A 361 -23.76 17.03 8.40
CA THR A 361 -23.44 16.47 7.09
C THR A 361 -22.35 17.29 6.39
N TYR A 362 -21.36 16.59 5.81
CA TYR A 362 -20.25 17.23 5.10
C TYR A 362 -19.80 16.41 3.90
N TYR A 363 -19.19 17.10 2.94
CA TYR A 363 -18.43 16.45 1.87
C TYR A 363 -16.98 16.32 2.28
N ARG A 364 -16.42 15.15 2.08
CA ARG A 364 -14.99 14.90 2.31
C ARG A 364 -14.18 15.34 1.08
N VAL A 365 -13.30 16.29 1.30
CA VAL A 365 -12.38 16.82 0.30
C VAL A 365 -10.97 16.44 0.70
N MET A 366 -10.26 15.71 -0.17
CA MET A 366 -8.87 15.35 0.05
C MET A 366 -7.95 16.40 -0.55
N LEU A 367 -7.09 16.94 0.28
CA LEU A 367 -6.09 17.92 -0.09
C LEU A 367 -4.71 17.27 -0.05
N ARG A 368 -3.95 17.40 -1.13
CA ARG A 368 -2.56 16.98 -1.22
C ARG A 368 -1.66 18.17 -0.92
N VAL A 369 -0.74 17.97 0.00
CA VAL A 369 0.28 18.96 0.36
C VAL A 369 1.61 18.50 -0.24
N ASP A 370 2.17 19.30 -1.12
CA ASP A 370 3.43 18.97 -1.81
C ASP A 370 4.65 19.36 -0.96
N ASN A 371 4.57 20.41 -0.13
CA ASN A 371 5.60 20.82 0.83
C ASN A 371 5.24 20.34 2.22
N ASN A 372 5.86 19.22 2.64
CA ASN A 372 5.55 18.55 3.90
C ASN A 372 6.15 19.19 5.15
N THR A 373 6.73 20.37 5.07
CA THR A 373 7.44 20.95 6.22
C THR A 373 7.15 22.44 6.38
N LEU A 374 6.72 22.81 7.57
CA LEU A 374 6.73 24.17 8.02
C LEU A 374 8.17 24.53 8.46
N HIS A 375 8.67 25.69 8.05
CA HIS A 375 10.04 26.10 8.31
C HIS A 375 10.05 27.30 9.26
N GLU A 376 10.73 27.16 10.39
CA GLU A 376 11.13 28.30 11.21
C GLU A 376 12.60 28.16 11.60
N LYS A 377 13.43 29.18 11.31
CA LYS A 377 14.82 29.32 11.78
C LYS A 377 15.65 28.02 11.72
N GLY A 378 15.47 27.22 10.64
CA GLY A 378 16.25 25.99 10.46
C GLY A 378 15.67 24.74 11.14
N ARG A 379 14.49 24.82 11.78
CA ARG A 379 13.75 23.64 12.25
C ARG A 379 12.65 23.29 11.27
N THR A 380 12.59 22.03 10.89
CA THR A 380 11.52 21.44 10.07
C THR A 380 10.50 20.80 11.00
N LEU A 381 9.23 21.22 10.89
CA LEU A 381 8.11 20.71 11.68
C LEU A 381 7.21 19.86 10.75
N PRO A 382 7.32 18.53 10.77
CA PRO A 382 6.49 17.68 9.94
C PRO A 382 5.05 17.61 10.50
N PRO A 383 4.03 17.69 9.67
CA PRO A 383 2.66 17.41 10.08
C PRO A 383 2.52 15.91 10.39
N LEU A 384 2.03 15.60 11.59
CA LEU A 384 1.80 14.23 12.03
C LEU A 384 0.35 13.80 11.76
N PRO A 385 0.10 12.56 11.37
CA PRO A 385 -1.25 12.02 11.24
C PRO A 385 -2.05 12.24 12.54
N GLY A 386 -3.32 12.66 12.37
CA GLY A 386 -4.20 12.97 13.49
C GLY A 386 -4.22 14.45 13.93
N MET A 387 -3.29 15.28 13.48
CA MET A 387 -3.36 16.74 13.74
C MET A 387 -4.61 17.33 13.08
N THR A 388 -5.30 18.22 13.81
CA THR A 388 -6.46 18.96 13.33
C THR A 388 -6.08 20.39 12.93
N GLY A 389 -6.94 21.02 12.13
CA GLY A 389 -6.74 22.39 11.67
C GLY A 389 -7.91 22.89 10.84
N SER A 390 -7.68 23.92 10.06
CA SER A 390 -8.65 24.43 9.09
C SER A 390 -8.03 24.56 7.72
N ALA A 391 -8.80 24.22 6.68
CA ALA A 391 -8.44 24.41 5.29
C ALA A 391 -9.24 25.60 4.72
N GLU A 392 -8.53 26.52 4.11
CA GLU A 392 -9.11 27.66 3.38
C GLU A 392 -8.92 27.41 1.88
N VAL A 393 -9.99 27.03 1.20
CA VAL A 393 -9.96 26.78 -0.25
C VAL A 393 -10.35 28.05 -0.97
N ARG A 394 -9.54 28.46 -1.94
CA ARG A 394 -9.82 29.64 -2.79
C ARG A 394 -10.87 29.26 -3.83
N ILE A 395 -12.06 29.87 -3.73
CA ILE A 395 -13.19 29.61 -4.62
C ILE A 395 -13.19 30.57 -5.80
N GLY A 396 -12.70 31.80 -5.61
CA GLY A 396 -12.72 32.82 -6.63
C GLY A 396 -12.20 34.17 -6.16
N GLU A 397 -12.34 35.18 -7.01
CA GLU A 397 -12.03 36.58 -6.71
C GLU A 397 -13.28 37.40 -6.83
N ARG A 398 -13.52 38.31 -5.88
CA ARG A 398 -14.62 39.27 -5.95
C ARG A 398 -14.11 40.70 -5.77
N SER A 399 -14.80 41.65 -6.42
CA SER A 399 -14.50 43.06 -6.18
C SER A 399 -14.93 43.49 -4.78
N VAL A 400 -14.17 44.39 -4.17
CA VAL A 400 -14.49 44.99 -2.86
C VAL A 400 -15.88 45.61 -2.87
N LEU A 401 -16.29 46.21 -3.97
CA LEU A 401 -17.61 46.82 -4.15
C LEU A 401 -18.74 45.74 -4.00
N ASN A 402 -18.59 44.57 -4.65
CA ASN A 402 -19.57 43.50 -4.56
C ASN A 402 -19.61 42.88 -3.14
N PHE A 403 -18.46 42.83 -2.44
CA PHE A 403 -18.38 42.35 -1.08
C PHE A 403 -19.19 43.27 -0.12
N LEU A 404 -19.05 44.58 -0.25
CA LEU A 404 -19.76 45.56 0.58
C LEU A 404 -21.26 45.65 0.26
N LEU A 405 -21.66 45.45 -0.97
CA LEU A 405 -23.09 45.54 -1.41
C LEU A 405 -23.90 44.25 -1.14
N ARG A 406 -23.22 43.09 -0.94
CA ARG A 406 -23.90 41.79 -0.77
C ARG A 406 -24.90 41.74 0.41
N PRO A 407 -24.62 42.31 1.61
CA PRO A 407 -25.60 42.29 2.71
C PRO A 407 -26.84 43.14 2.34
N MET A 408 -26.68 44.22 1.61
CA MET A 408 -27.79 45.09 1.16
C MET A 408 -28.66 44.41 0.09
N LEU A 409 -28.05 43.64 -0.81
CA LEU A 409 -28.75 42.87 -1.85
C LEU A 409 -29.49 41.67 -1.26
N LYS A 410 -28.89 40.95 -0.29
CA LYS A 410 -29.55 39.86 0.42
C LYS A 410 -30.77 40.31 1.24
N SER A 411 -30.74 41.50 1.85
CA SER A 411 -31.89 42.04 2.55
C SER A 411 -33.07 42.27 1.60
N LYS A 412 -32.82 42.65 0.33
CA LYS A 412 -33.87 42.84 -0.67
C LYS A 412 -34.53 41.51 -1.13
N GLU A 413 -33.78 40.41 -1.14
CA GLU A 413 -34.31 39.08 -1.43
C GLU A 413 -35.13 38.54 -0.25
N ALA A 414 -34.67 38.75 1.01
CA ALA A 414 -35.43 38.34 2.21
C ALA A 414 -36.81 39.02 2.33
N PHE A 415 -37.00 40.21 1.74
CA PHE A 415 -38.30 40.85 1.63
C PHE A 415 -39.17 40.35 0.46
N ARG A 416 -38.67 39.46 -0.39
CA ARG A 416 -39.37 38.93 -1.55
C ARG A 416 -39.89 37.52 -1.37
N GLU A 417 -39.43 36.82 -0.33
CA GLU A 417 -40.00 35.52 0.07
C GLU A 417 -41.23 35.73 0.99
N ARG A 418 -42.37 35.70 0.34
CA ARG A 418 -43.68 35.46 0.97
C ARG A 418 -44.44 34.46 0.13
#